data_ce310f81cc688d0e3594d79f81681ece
#
_entry.id   ce310f81cc688d0e3594d79f81681ece
#
_cell.length_a   1.000
_cell.length_b   1.000
_cell.length_c   1.000
_cell.angle_alpha   90.00
_cell.angle_beta   90.00
_cell.angle_gamma   90.00
#
_symmetry.space_group_name_H-M   'P 1'
#
loop_
_entity.id
_entity.type
_entity.pdbx_description
1 polymer ?
#
loop_
_entity_poly.entity_id
_entity_poly.type
_entity_poly.pdbx_seq_one_letter_code
_entity_poly.pdbx_strand_id
1 'polypeptide(L)'
;FCLTSPPYWNQLKRSTLRQKEREKRGLDTSYGVEAADLGNIDNYEHFIEVQKQVFDEIFKVVKNRGYLVVITNNVFYQGKLYPLAFDTLKTLSETWNPKDEKVWLQNDKTLMPLGIYNAWVGNRCHQYCMIFRKENN
;
A
#
# COMPACT_ATOMS: atom_id res chain seq x y z
N PHE A 1 -7.09 4.64 17.92
CA PHE A 1 -6.01 3.95 17.21
C PHE A 1 -6.58 3.22 16.00
N CYS A 2 -6.00 3.44 14.85
CA CYS A 2 -6.33 2.75 13.60
C CYS A 2 -5.05 2.10 13.07
N LEU A 3 -5.09 0.80 12.75
CA LEU A 3 -4.03 0.06 12.06
C LEU A 3 -4.64 -0.56 10.82
N THR A 4 -4.07 -0.32 9.65
CA THR A 4 -4.60 -0.83 8.39
C THR A 4 -3.51 -1.09 7.37
N SER A 5 -3.80 -1.99 6.43
CA SER A 5 -3.02 -2.22 5.22
C SER A 5 -3.96 -2.06 4.02
N PRO A 6 -4.08 -0.86 3.46
CA PRO A 6 -4.95 -0.61 2.32
C PRO A 6 -4.47 -1.39 1.09
N PRO A 7 -5.27 -1.50 0.04
CA PRO A 7 -4.83 -2.04 -1.23
C PRO A 7 -3.55 -1.37 -1.73
N TYR A 8 -2.64 -2.16 -2.28
CA TYR A 8 -1.41 -1.62 -2.88
C TYR A 8 -1.66 -1.31 -4.35
N TRP A 9 -2.52 -0.32 -4.57
CA TRP A 9 -3.00 0.08 -5.88
C TRP A 9 -3.57 -1.14 -6.65
N ASN A 10 -3.33 -1.27 -7.95
CA ASN A 10 -3.85 -2.35 -8.79
C ASN A 10 -3.10 -3.70 -8.65
N GLN A 11 -2.41 -3.95 -7.54
CA GLN A 11 -1.49 -5.09 -7.41
C GLN A 11 -2.18 -6.45 -7.55
N LEU A 12 -3.44 -6.60 -7.11
CA LEU A 12 -4.16 -7.87 -7.24
C LEU A 12 -4.70 -8.13 -8.66
N LYS A 13 -4.91 -7.10 -9.47
CA LYS A 13 -5.36 -7.25 -10.86
C LYS A 13 -4.28 -7.83 -11.80
N ARG A 14 -3.05 -7.94 -11.34
CA ARG A 14 -1.92 -8.34 -12.19
C ARG A 14 -1.82 -9.84 -12.27
N SER A 15 -1.81 -10.37 -13.50
CA SER A 15 -1.46 -11.78 -13.74
C SER A 15 0.05 -11.99 -13.49
N THR A 16 0.41 -12.38 -12.29
CA THR A 16 1.78 -12.71 -11.90
C THR A 16 1.89 -14.18 -11.49
N LEU A 17 3.10 -14.72 -11.40
CA LEU A 17 3.32 -16.07 -10.87
C LEU A 17 2.73 -16.24 -9.47
N ARG A 18 2.80 -15.17 -8.64
CA ARG A 18 2.18 -15.15 -7.30
C ARG A 18 0.66 -15.23 -7.36
N GLN A 19 0.04 -14.56 -8.34
CA GLN A 19 -1.41 -14.61 -8.54
C GLN A 19 -1.85 -16.03 -8.86
N LYS A 20 -1.17 -16.69 -9.78
CA LYS A 20 -1.41 -18.11 -10.14
C LYS A 20 -1.21 -19.05 -8.94
N GLU A 21 -0.24 -18.76 -8.08
CA GLU A 21 -0.02 -19.55 -6.85
C GLU A 21 -1.13 -19.30 -5.82
N ARG A 22 -1.64 -18.06 -5.69
CA ARG A 22 -2.79 -17.73 -4.85
C ARG A 22 -4.06 -18.46 -5.32
N GLU A 23 -4.34 -18.43 -6.63
CA GLU A 23 -5.45 -19.17 -7.24
C GLU A 23 -5.38 -20.68 -6.92
N LYS A 24 -4.21 -21.28 -7.04
CA LYS A 24 -4.00 -22.70 -6.70
C LYS A 24 -4.26 -23.01 -5.22
N ARG A 25 -4.08 -22.02 -4.34
CA ARG A 25 -4.35 -22.14 -2.89
C ARG A 25 -5.78 -21.73 -2.51
N GLY A 26 -6.63 -21.38 -3.49
CA GLY A 26 -7.99 -20.92 -3.24
C GLY A 26 -8.08 -19.55 -2.53
N LEU A 27 -7.04 -18.71 -2.67
CA LEU A 27 -6.99 -17.38 -2.09
C LEU A 27 -7.52 -16.34 -3.08
N ASP A 28 -8.16 -15.29 -2.56
CA ASP A 28 -8.68 -14.20 -3.37
C ASP A 28 -7.59 -13.54 -4.21
N THR A 29 -7.90 -13.31 -5.48
CA THR A 29 -7.03 -12.68 -6.48
C THR A 29 -7.58 -11.35 -6.99
N SER A 30 -8.69 -10.90 -6.43
CA SER A 30 -9.30 -9.60 -6.72
C SER A 30 -9.90 -8.99 -5.45
N TYR A 31 -10.11 -7.68 -5.47
CA TYR A 31 -10.83 -6.94 -4.41
C TYR A 31 -12.35 -6.91 -4.62
N GLY A 32 -12.88 -7.74 -5.51
CA GLY A 32 -14.29 -7.71 -5.91
C GLY A 32 -14.49 -6.96 -7.24
N VAL A 33 -15.76 -6.72 -7.60
CA VAL A 33 -16.16 -6.12 -8.88
C VAL A 33 -16.72 -4.70 -8.73
N GLU A 34 -16.82 -4.20 -7.50
CA GLU A 34 -17.40 -2.88 -7.24
C GLU A 34 -16.45 -1.76 -7.71
N ALA A 35 -16.99 -0.82 -8.48
CA ALA A 35 -16.23 0.32 -8.98
C ALA A 35 -15.75 1.26 -7.85
N ALA A 36 -16.44 1.24 -6.70
CA ALA A 36 -16.08 2.02 -5.52
C ALA A 36 -14.91 1.40 -4.71
N ASP A 37 -14.48 0.18 -5.04
CA ASP A 37 -13.37 -0.45 -4.34
C ASP A 37 -12.04 0.21 -4.74
N LEU A 38 -11.31 0.69 -3.74
CA LEU A 38 -10.03 1.37 -3.90
C LEU A 38 -9.03 0.53 -4.71
N GLY A 39 -9.02 -0.79 -4.56
CA GLY A 39 -8.15 -1.72 -5.28
C GLY A 39 -8.50 -1.87 -6.77
N ASN A 40 -9.62 -1.29 -7.22
CA ASN A 40 -10.07 -1.32 -8.61
C ASN A 40 -9.71 -0.07 -9.41
N ILE A 41 -9.10 0.93 -8.78
CA ILE A 41 -8.66 2.18 -9.43
C ILE A 41 -7.36 1.91 -10.20
N ASP A 42 -7.39 2.07 -11.52
CA ASP A 42 -6.23 1.82 -12.39
C ASP A 42 -5.31 3.04 -12.52
N ASN A 43 -5.84 4.25 -12.47
CA ASN A 43 -5.03 5.46 -12.48
C ASN A 43 -4.38 5.67 -11.12
N TYR A 44 -3.05 5.80 -11.10
CA TYR A 44 -2.27 5.88 -9.87
C TYR A 44 -2.54 7.17 -9.08
N GLU A 45 -2.58 8.30 -9.76
CA GLU A 45 -2.82 9.60 -9.15
C GLU A 45 -4.22 9.64 -8.52
N HIS A 46 -5.21 9.16 -9.24
CA HIS A 46 -6.58 9.05 -8.73
C HIS A 46 -6.68 8.09 -7.54
N PHE A 47 -5.94 6.98 -7.57
CA PHE A 47 -5.85 6.07 -6.43
C PHE A 47 -5.33 6.78 -5.16
N ILE A 48 -4.27 7.59 -5.28
CA ILE A 48 -3.70 8.36 -4.17
C ILE A 48 -4.72 9.38 -3.62
N GLU A 49 -5.44 10.07 -4.50
CA GLU A 49 -6.49 11.02 -4.12
C GLU A 49 -7.63 10.34 -3.34
N VAL A 50 -8.15 9.23 -3.84
CA VAL A 50 -9.23 8.50 -3.18
C VAL A 50 -8.74 7.88 -1.86
N GLN A 51 -7.52 7.35 -1.83
CA GLN A 51 -6.91 6.88 -0.59
C GLN A 51 -6.83 7.99 0.46
N LYS A 52 -6.44 9.21 0.06
CA LYS A 52 -6.43 10.38 0.95
C LYS A 52 -7.82 10.67 1.52
N GLN A 53 -8.85 10.69 0.66
CA GLN A 53 -10.22 10.95 1.10
C GLN A 53 -10.67 9.94 2.17
N VAL A 54 -10.37 8.65 2.00
CA VAL A 54 -10.66 7.62 3.01
C VAL A 54 -9.96 7.92 4.34
N PHE A 55 -8.70 8.31 4.31
CA PHE A 55 -7.95 8.62 5.53
C PHE A 55 -8.36 9.96 6.17
N ASP A 56 -8.86 10.90 5.39
CA ASP A 56 -9.45 12.15 5.90
C ASP A 56 -10.77 11.86 6.65
N GLU A 57 -11.58 10.90 6.19
CA GLU A 57 -12.76 10.43 6.95
C GLU A 57 -12.35 9.71 8.25
N ILE A 58 -11.32 8.88 8.20
CA ILE A 58 -10.77 8.23 9.40
C ILE A 58 -10.26 9.27 10.39
N PHE A 59 -9.66 10.37 9.92
CA PHE A 59 -9.22 11.46 10.78
C PHE A 59 -10.37 12.04 11.60
N LYS A 60 -11.57 12.17 11.03
CA LYS A 60 -12.72 12.74 11.75
C LYS A 60 -13.13 11.89 12.95
N VAL A 61 -13.05 10.55 12.85
CA VAL A 61 -13.51 9.62 13.88
C VAL A 61 -12.43 9.22 14.89
N VAL A 62 -11.17 9.33 14.54
CA VAL A 62 -10.07 9.07 15.49
C VAL A 62 -10.02 10.19 16.55
N LYS A 63 -9.85 9.82 17.82
CA LYS A 63 -9.71 10.79 18.92
C LYS A 63 -8.49 11.67 18.74
N ASN A 64 -8.57 12.91 19.23
CA ASN A 64 -7.38 13.78 19.29
C ASN A 64 -6.24 13.06 20.01
N ARG A 65 -5.01 13.23 19.54
CA ARG A 65 -3.79 12.53 19.96
C ARG A 65 -3.82 11.02 19.68
N GLY A 66 -4.83 10.49 18.96
CA GLY A 66 -4.90 9.11 18.50
C GLY A 66 -3.95 8.87 17.31
N TYR A 67 -3.59 7.62 17.12
CA TYR A 67 -2.63 7.19 16.09
C TYR A 67 -3.32 6.50 14.91
N LEU A 68 -2.74 6.69 13.74
CA LEU A 68 -2.97 5.91 12.53
C LEU A 68 -1.66 5.23 12.15
N VAL A 69 -1.72 3.93 11.87
CA VAL A 69 -0.60 3.16 11.31
C VAL A 69 -1.03 2.58 9.96
N VAL A 70 -0.30 2.94 8.91
CA VAL A 70 -0.53 2.45 7.55
C VAL A 70 0.61 1.54 7.13
N ILE A 71 0.29 0.27 6.89
CA ILE A 71 1.24 -0.70 6.34
C ILE A 71 1.11 -0.70 4.82
N THR A 72 2.18 -0.38 4.12
CA THR A 72 2.20 -0.28 2.66
C THR A 72 3.57 -0.56 2.08
N ASN A 73 3.68 -0.57 0.76
CA ASN A 73 4.97 -0.76 0.06
C ASN A 73 4.97 0.01 -1.26
N ASN A 74 6.15 0.20 -1.82
CA ASN A 74 6.30 0.70 -3.17
C ASN A 74 5.94 -0.38 -4.19
N VAL A 75 5.46 0.02 -5.35
CA VAL A 75 4.93 -0.87 -6.36
C VAL A 75 5.74 -0.75 -7.65
N PHE A 76 6.23 -1.87 -8.18
CA PHE A 76 6.86 -1.91 -9.49
C PHE A 76 5.85 -2.40 -10.53
N TYR A 77 5.62 -1.59 -11.56
CA TYR A 77 4.63 -1.89 -12.59
C TYR A 77 5.07 -1.36 -13.96
N GLN A 78 4.98 -2.20 -15.00
CA GLN A 78 5.34 -1.88 -16.39
C GLN A 78 6.71 -1.19 -16.51
N GLY A 79 7.74 -1.74 -15.85
CA GLY A 79 9.09 -1.21 -15.93
C GLY A 79 9.35 0.04 -15.07
N LYS A 80 8.36 0.53 -14.31
CA LYS A 80 8.46 1.73 -13.47
C LYS A 80 8.22 1.42 -12.00
N LEU A 81 8.99 2.06 -11.13
CA LEU A 81 8.75 2.08 -9.70
C LEU A 81 7.77 3.22 -9.37
N TYR A 82 6.64 2.85 -8.76
CA TYR A 82 5.69 3.79 -8.16
C TYR A 82 5.97 3.86 -6.66
N PRO A 83 6.32 5.02 -6.13
CA PRO A 83 6.73 5.19 -4.74
C PRO A 83 5.53 5.28 -3.79
N LEU A 84 4.61 4.31 -3.87
CA LEU A 84 3.32 4.32 -3.18
C LEU A 84 3.46 4.61 -1.67
N ALA A 85 4.44 4.02 -1.00
CA ALA A 85 4.64 4.25 0.43
C ALA A 85 4.97 5.73 0.70
N PHE A 86 5.84 6.33 -0.11
CA PHE A 86 6.27 7.71 0.07
C PHE A 86 5.21 8.73 -0.36
N ASP A 87 4.48 8.43 -1.44
CA ASP A 87 3.34 9.26 -1.87
C ASP A 87 2.21 9.21 -0.83
N THR A 88 1.93 8.03 -0.24
CA THR A 88 1.01 7.90 0.89
C THR A 88 1.46 8.76 2.08
N LEU A 89 2.74 8.66 2.47
CA LEU A 89 3.29 9.49 3.55
C LEU A 89 3.10 10.99 3.26
N LYS A 90 3.52 11.44 2.08
CA LYS A 90 3.43 12.84 1.66
C LYS A 90 1.99 13.34 1.69
N THR A 91 1.08 12.59 1.07
CA THR A 91 -0.32 13.01 0.92
C THR A 91 -1.06 13.02 2.26
N LEU A 92 -0.85 12.02 3.11
CA LEU A 92 -1.47 11.98 4.43
C LEU A 92 -0.89 13.03 5.39
N SER A 93 0.34 13.49 5.17
CA SER A 93 0.97 14.55 5.98
C SER A 93 0.28 15.91 5.87
N GLU A 94 -0.61 16.09 4.89
CA GLU A 94 -1.45 17.30 4.79
C GLU A 94 -2.50 17.38 5.92
N THR A 95 -2.95 16.24 6.44
CA THR A 95 -4.00 16.16 7.47
C THR A 95 -3.47 15.57 8.77
N TRP A 96 -2.64 14.52 8.67
CA TRP A 96 -2.08 13.80 9.79
C TRP A 96 -0.65 14.25 10.09
N ASN A 97 -0.25 14.26 11.36
CA ASN A 97 1.14 14.55 11.73
C ASN A 97 1.97 13.25 11.68
N PRO A 98 2.92 13.10 10.75
CA PRO A 98 3.82 11.94 10.72
C PRO A 98 4.73 11.94 11.97
N LYS A 99 4.85 10.81 12.61
CA LYS A 99 5.61 10.65 13.86
C LYS A 99 6.80 9.72 13.74
N ASP A 100 6.66 8.64 12.97
CA ASP A 100 7.70 7.63 12.86
C ASP A 100 7.43 6.72 11.67
N GLU A 101 8.45 5.93 11.30
CA GLU A 101 8.32 4.81 10.37
C GLU A 101 9.00 3.57 10.95
N LYS A 102 8.48 2.41 10.62
CA LYS A 102 9.11 1.13 10.88
C LYS A 102 9.21 0.34 9.58
N VAL A 103 10.26 -0.43 9.46
CA VAL A 103 10.43 -1.38 8.36
C VAL A 103 10.14 -2.77 8.89
N TRP A 104 9.09 -3.38 8.36
CA TRP A 104 8.77 -4.76 8.66
C TRP A 104 9.46 -5.69 7.68
N LEU A 105 10.46 -6.44 8.16
CA LEU A 105 11.17 -7.46 7.38
C LEU A 105 10.36 -8.76 7.34
N GLN A 106 10.21 -9.31 6.15
CA GLN A 106 9.52 -10.58 5.88
C GLN A 106 10.57 -11.67 5.60
N ASN A 107 11.07 -12.31 6.65
CA ASN A 107 12.18 -13.26 6.57
C ASN A 107 11.83 -14.58 5.87
N ASP A 108 10.57 -14.94 5.86
CA ASP A 108 10.02 -16.16 5.26
C ASP A 108 9.60 -16.01 3.80
N LYS A 109 9.82 -14.82 3.22
CA LYS A 109 9.42 -14.53 1.86
C LYS A 109 10.34 -15.21 0.84
N THR A 110 9.76 -16.08 0.01
CA THR A 110 10.48 -16.70 -1.11
C THR A 110 10.98 -15.64 -2.08
N LEU A 111 12.27 -15.67 -2.38
CA LEU A 111 12.87 -14.81 -3.37
C LEU A 111 12.54 -15.31 -4.78
N MET A 112 12.23 -14.37 -5.67
CA MET A 112 11.97 -14.65 -7.09
C MET A 112 13.25 -14.38 -7.88
N PRO A 113 13.53 -15.12 -8.97
CA PRO A 113 14.67 -14.88 -9.85
C PRO A 113 14.42 -13.66 -10.73
N LEU A 114 14.44 -12.46 -10.10
CA LEU A 114 14.25 -11.20 -10.80
C LEU A 114 15.58 -10.72 -11.40
N GLY A 115 15.52 -10.03 -12.54
CA GLY A 115 16.67 -9.39 -13.14
C GLY A 115 17.48 -10.24 -14.11
N ILE A 116 17.03 -11.43 -14.48
CA ILE A 116 17.73 -12.30 -15.44
C ILE A 116 17.85 -11.65 -16.83
N TYR A 117 16.94 -10.74 -17.17
CA TYR A 117 16.89 -10.06 -18.48
C TYR A 117 16.87 -8.54 -18.32
N ASN A 118 17.91 -7.94 -17.75
CA ASN A 118 18.10 -6.48 -17.63
C ASN A 118 17.06 -5.73 -16.79
N ALA A 119 16.34 -6.42 -15.93
CA ALA A 119 15.28 -5.76 -15.16
C ALA A 119 15.77 -4.91 -14.00
N TRP A 120 17.02 -5.03 -13.56
CA TRP A 120 17.61 -4.30 -12.41
C TRP A 120 16.65 -4.14 -11.21
N VAL A 121 15.76 -5.12 -11.02
CA VAL A 121 14.73 -5.12 -9.99
C VAL A 121 15.06 -6.16 -8.93
N GLY A 122 15.36 -5.69 -7.74
CA GLY A 122 15.58 -6.57 -6.58
C GLY A 122 14.27 -7.12 -6.00
N ASN A 123 14.37 -8.21 -5.25
CA ASN A 123 13.29 -8.67 -4.41
C ASN A 123 13.06 -7.68 -3.25
N ARG A 124 11.80 -7.42 -2.94
CA ARG A 124 11.43 -6.64 -1.74
C ARG A 124 10.94 -7.59 -0.67
N CYS A 125 11.70 -7.66 0.41
CA CYS A 125 11.40 -8.48 1.58
C CYS A 125 10.96 -7.65 2.77
N HIS A 126 10.48 -6.41 2.54
CA HIS A 126 10.05 -5.49 3.58
C HIS A 126 8.74 -4.82 3.22
N GLN A 127 8.12 -4.25 4.23
CA GLN A 127 7.01 -3.31 4.12
C GLN A 127 7.29 -2.11 5.02
N TYR A 128 6.70 -0.97 4.68
CA TYR A 128 6.76 0.23 5.50
C TYR A 128 5.54 0.28 6.42
N CYS A 129 5.75 0.58 7.69
CA CYS A 129 4.71 0.90 8.66
C CYS A 129 4.82 2.39 8.96
N MET A 130 4.01 3.20 8.30
CA MET A 130 3.98 4.66 8.47
C MET A 130 3.12 5.00 9.68
N ILE A 131 3.66 5.75 10.62
CA ILE A 131 3.00 6.07 11.89
C ILE A 131 2.67 7.56 11.93
N PHE A 132 1.39 7.84 12.05
CA PHE A 132 0.84 9.19 12.13
C PHE A 132 0.09 9.40 13.42
N ARG A 133 -0.07 10.66 13.81
CA ARG A 133 -0.88 11.06 14.95
C ARG A 133 -1.84 12.17 14.54
N LYS A 134 -3.08 12.08 15.02
CA LYS A 134 -4.02 13.21 14.95
C LYS A 134 -3.59 14.27 15.95
N GLU A 135 -3.29 15.43 15.45
CA GLU A 135 -3.03 16.62 16.27
C GLU A 135 -3.97 17.74 15.77
N ASN A 136 -4.86 18.19 16.65
CA ASN A 136 -5.64 19.39 16.36
C ASN A 136 -4.71 20.59 16.59
N ASN A 137 -4.51 21.38 15.57
CA ASN A 137 -3.86 22.68 15.69
C ASN A 137 -4.75 23.65 16.45
#